data_9f56798cba4d5ac5499382b3a942261d
#
_entry.id   9f56798cba4d5ac5499382b3a942261d
#
_cell.length_a   1.000
_cell.length_b   1.000
_cell.length_c   1.000
_cell.angle_alpha   90.00
_cell.angle_beta   90.00
_cell.angle_gamma   90.00
#
_symmetry.space_group_name_H-M   'P 1'
#
loop_
_entity.id
_entity.type
_entity.pdbx_description
1 polymer ?
#
loop_
_entity_poly.entity_id
_entity_poly.type
_entity_poly.pdbx_seq_one_letter_code
_entity_poly.pdbx_strand_id
1 'polypeptide(L)'
;AVAKLRAQNEAGNIAYVYNAAIPDRPEDVRANWRGVLPGDRSDLIWDGAVDYAEIPKLVNPDSGWIYNANNEPFTAAGEDSDLSPEDFSPVLGIERKQTNRSRRAYKLLSEAELLDRAALERIKYDMTYERANYVAVLWDSLERLEAEGELAQARDLLLGWDITADNEGAADALTLLMIRDWMSAEYQNKAE
;
A
#
# COMPACT_ATOMS: atom_id res chain seq x y z
N ALA A 1 3.42 -11.77 11.33
CA ALA A 1 3.79 -11.71 9.91
C ALA A 1 2.64 -12.26 9.09
N VAL A 2 2.03 -11.42 8.25
CA VAL A 2 0.95 -11.84 7.35
C VAL A 2 1.58 -12.65 6.21
N ALA A 3 1.33 -13.95 6.19
CA ALA A 3 1.73 -14.79 5.06
C ALA A 3 0.67 -14.65 3.96
N LYS A 4 1.05 -14.03 2.86
CA LYS A 4 0.18 -13.86 1.69
C LYS A 4 0.48 -15.01 0.73
N LEU A 5 -0.43 -15.96 0.62
CA LEU A 5 -0.32 -17.08 -0.30
C LEU A 5 -0.83 -16.66 -1.68
N ARG A 6 0.08 -16.60 -2.63
CA ARG A 6 -0.21 -16.58 -4.05
C ARG A 6 -0.13 -18.02 -4.53
N ALA A 7 -1.26 -18.65 -4.79
CA ALA A 7 -1.30 -20.01 -5.29
C ALA A 7 -1.87 -20.05 -6.70
N GLN A 8 -1.12 -20.61 -7.64
CA GLN A 8 -1.62 -21.03 -8.93
C GLN A 8 -1.57 -22.54 -8.98
N ASN A 9 -2.68 -23.19 -9.32
CA ASN A 9 -2.70 -24.64 -9.50
C ASN A 9 -2.50 -25.02 -10.98
N GLU A 10 -2.34 -26.32 -11.26
CA GLU A 10 -2.15 -26.86 -12.62
C GLU A 10 -3.31 -26.52 -13.59
N ALA A 11 -4.50 -26.27 -13.07
CA ALA A 11 -5.68 -25.85 -13.85
C ALA A 11 -5.70 -24.35 -14.15
N GLY A 12 -4.69 -23.59 -13.73
CA GLY A 12 -4.58 -22.15 -13.97
C GLY A 12 -5.35 -21.26 -12.99
N ASN A 13 -5.98 -21.85 -11.95
CA ASN A 13 -6.67 -21.05 -10.94
C ASN A 13 -5.67 -20.23 -10.12
N ILE A 14 -6.03 -18.98 -9.83
CA ILE A 14 -5.28 -18.07 -8.98
C ILE A 14 -6.08 -17.74 -7.71
N ALA A 15 -5.38 -17.60 -6.57
CA ALA A 15 -6.02 -17.26 -5.32
C ALA A 15 -5.17 -16.29 -4.48
N TYR A 16 -5.85 -15.39 -3.80
CA TYR A 16 -5.31 -14.53 -2.76
C TYR A 16 -6.02 -14.84 -1.45
N VAL A 17 -5.26 -14.99 -0.38
CA VAL A 17 -5.79 -15.19 0.97
C VAL A 17 -5.06 -14.26 1.93
N TYR A 18 -5.80 -13.44 2.66
CA TYR A 18 -5.26 -12.63 3.76
C TYR A 18 -5.03 -13.55 4.96
N ASN A 19 -4.04 -14.43 4.85
CA ASN A 19 -3.77 -15.47 5.85
C ASN A 19 -3.02 -14.89 7.05
N ALA A 20 -3.75 -14.75 8.15
CA ALA A 20 -3.21 -14.32 9.44
C ALA A 20 -4.02 -15.00 10.58
N ALA A 21 -3.39 -15.21 11.72
CA ALA A 21 -4.10 -15.48 12.96
C ALA A 21 -4.67 -14.15 13.48
N ILE A 22 -5.81 -13.73 12.94
CA ILE A 22 -6.49 -12.50 13.36
C ILE A 22 -7.20 -12.80 14.67
N PRO A 23 -6.92 -12.04 15.75
CA PRO A 23 -7.64 -12.22 17.02
C PRO A 23 -9.15 -12.04 16.82
N ASP A 24 -9.94 -12.96 17.36
CA ASP A 24 -11.39 -12.83 17.43
C ASP A 24 -11.73 -11.86 18.57
N ARG A 25 -11.86 -10.59 18.23
CA ARG A 25 -12.11 -9.50 19.16
C ARG A 25 -13.61 -9.33 19.37
N PRO A 26 -14.06 -9.05 20.60
CA PRO A 26 -15.48 -8.82 20.84
C PRO A 26 -15.97 -7.55 20.12
N GLU A 27 -17.01 -7.69 19.29
CA GLU A 27 -17.58 -6.60 18.49
C GLU A 27 -18.38 -5.60 19.33
N ASP A 28 -18.95 -6.05 20.44
CA ASP A 28 -19.76 -5.24 21.35
C ASP A 28 -18.92 -4.36 22.29
N VAL A 29 -17.62 -4.60 22.33
CA VAL A 29 -16.71 -3.85 23.19
C VAL A 29 -16.11 -2.66 22.46
N ARG A 30 -16.47 -1.45 22.94
CA ARG A 30 -15.86 -0.22 22.45
C ARG A 30 -14.43 -0.08 22.99
N ALA A 31 -13.47 -0.33 22.14
CA ALA A 31 -12.04 -0.15 22.44
C ALA A 31 -11.29 0.41 21.23
N ASN A 32 -10.24 1.16 21.52
CA ASN A 32 -9.30 1.57 20.47
C ASN A 32 -8.27 0.44 20.25
N TRP A 33 -8.65 -0.55 19.47
CA TRP A 33 -7.82 -1.73 19.18
C TRP A 33 -6.46 -1.42 18.51
N ARG A 34 -6.27 -0.18 18.05
CA ARG A 34 -4.99 0.30 17.47
C ARG A 34 -4.14 1.09 18.46
N GLY A 35 -4.68 1.36 19.64
CA GLY A 35 -4.02 2.13 20.68
C GLY A 35 -3.58 1.27 21.86
N VAL A 36 -3.22 1.94 22.94
CA VAL A 36 -2.94 1.30 24.23
C VAL A 36 -4.26 0.91 24.88
N LEU A 37 -4.41 -0.36 25.22
CA LEU A 37 -5.58 -0.89 25.90
C LEU A 37 -5.36 -0.95 27.42
N PRO A 38 -6.39 -0.66 28.23
CA PRO A 38 -6.33 -0.83 29.68
C PRO A 38 -6.07 -2.30 30.05
N GLY A 39 -5.06 -2.53 30.89
CA GLY A 39 -4.68 -3.90 31.29
C GLY A 39 -5.55 -4.53 32.38
N ASP A 40 -6.51 -3.78 32.94
CA ASP A 40 -7.43 -4.18 33.99
C ASP A 40 -8.83 -4.57 33.49
N ARG A 41 -9.01 -4.64 32.16
CA ARG A 41 -10.29 -4.98 31.51
C ARG A 41 -10.24 -6.36 30.88
N SER A 42 -10.88 -7.32 31.55
CA SER A 42 -10.95 -8.72 31.06
C SER A 42 -11.82 -8.89 29.82
N ASP A 43 -12.76 -7.98 29.56
CA ASP A 43 -13.60 -7.94 28.35
C ASP A 43 -12.84 -7.56 27.06
N LEU A 44 -11.59 -7.13 27.17
CA LEU A 44 -10.69 -6.86 26.04
C LEU A 44 -9.82 -8.08 25.66
N ILE A 45 -9.93 -9.18 26.41
CA ILE A 45 -9.19 -10.41 26.10
C ILE A 45 -9.98 -11.17 25.03
N TRP A 46 -9.36 -11.39 23.88
CA TRP A 46 -9.93 -12.24 22.83
C TRP A 46 -9.65 -13.71 23.10
N ASP A 47 -10.57 -14.59 22.69
CA ASP A 47 -10.45 -16.03 22.82
C ASP A 47 -10.41 -16.70 21.45
N GLY A 48 -9.19 -16.93 20.96
CA GLY A 48 -8.99 -17.59 19.69
C GLY A 48 -8.71 -16.66 18.52
N ALA A 49 -8.95 -17.15 17.33
CA ALA A 49 -8.76 -16.45 16.07
C ALA A 49 -10.03 -16.51 15.21
N VAL A 50 -10.23 -15.48 14.42
CA VAL A 50 -11.33 -15.39 13.45
C VAL A 50 -11.34 -16.60 12.52
N ASP A 51 -12.53 -17.10 12.22
CA ASP A 51 -12.71 -18.24 11.33
C ASP A 51 -12.14 -17.95 9.93
N TYR A 52 -11.56 -18.98 9.32
CA TYR A 52 -11.05 -18.87 7.94
C TYR A 52 -12.12 -18.42 6.93
N ALA A 53 -13.39 -18.71 7.19
CA ALA A 53 -14.49 -18.26 6.34
C ALA A 53 -14.62 -16.73 6.29
N GLU A 54 -14.25 -16.03 7.34
CA GLU A 54 -14.48 -14.60 7.53
C GLU A 54 -13.29 -13.71 7.09
N ILE A 55 -12.13 -14.31 6.83
CA ILE A 55 -10.98 -13.53 6.37
C ILE A 55 -11.07 -13.20 4.87
N PRO A 56 -10.49 -12.06 4.40
CA PRO A 56 -10.51 -11.69 3.00
C PRO A 56 -9.86 -12.73 2.10
N LYS A 57 -10.59 -13.15 1.07
CA LYS A 57 -10.12 -14.14 0.07
C LYS A 57 -10.64 -13.78 -1.31
N LEU A 58 -9.81 -13.98 -2.32
CA LEU A 58 -10.16 -13.88 -3.73
C LEU A 58 -9.75 -15.17 -4.44
N VAL A 59 -10.64 -15.70 -5.25
CA VAL A 59 -10.36 -16.86 -6.09
C VAL A 59 -10.83 -16.54 -7.49
N ASN A 60 -9.94 -16.63 -8.47
CA ASN A 60 -10.20 -16.38 -9.88
C ASN A 60 -10.94 -15.04 -10.11
N PRO A 61 -10.37 -13.89 -9.72
CA PRO A 61 -11.00 -12.61 -10.00
C PRO A 61 -11.18 -12.41 -11.50
N ASP A 62 -12.24 -11.71 -11.91
CA ASP A 62 -12.57 -11.47 -13.31
C ASP A 62 -11.46 -10.71 -14.07
N SER A 63 -10.67 -9.92 -13.38
CA SER A 63 -9.48 -9.26 -13.92
C SER A 63 -8.39 -10.22 -14.39
N GLY A 64 -8.42 -11.49 -13.95
CA GLY A 64 -7.43 -12.50 -14.30
C GLY A 64 -6.06 -12.35 -13.63
N TRP A 65 -5.90 -11.38 -12.72
CA TRP A 65 -4.66 -11.15 -12.01
C TRP A 65 -4.86 -10.84 -10.52
N ILE A 66 -3.84 -11.11 -9.74
CA ILE A 66 -3.72 -10.71 -8.35
C ILE A 66 -2.28 -10.29 -8.07
N TYR A 67 -2.11 -9.30 -7.20
CA TYR A 67 -0.77 -8.86 -6.81
C TYR A 67 -0.66 -8.56 -5.31
N ASN A 68 0.59 -8.43 -4.88
CA ASN A 68 0.91 -7.98 -3.55
C ASN A 68 2.21 -7.19 -3.53
N ALA A 69 2.09 -5.93 -3.16
CA ALA A 69 3.18 -5.00 -2.90
C ALA A 69 3.12 -4.44 -1.47
N ASN A 70 2.72 -5.26 -0.50
CA ASN A 70 2.42 -4.91 0.89
C ASN A 70 1.20 -3.97 1.01
N ASN A 71 0.26 -4.07 0.07
CA ASN A 71 -1.00 -3.37 0.07
C ASN A 71 -2.08 -4.12 0.88
N GLU A 72 -3.15 -3.43 1.15
CA GLU A 72 -4.38 -3.99 1.71
C GLU A 72 -5.03 -5.02 0.77
N PRO A 73 -5.90 -5.92 1.29
CA PRO A 73 -6.59 -6.92 0.46
C PRO A 73 -7.63 -6.32 -0.49
N PHE A 74 -8.06 -5.09 -0.24
CA PHE A 74 -9.10 -4.36 -0.97
C PHE A 74 -8.58 -3.64 -2.21
N THR A 75 -7.34 -3.85 -2.59
CA THR A 75 -6.69 -3.33 -3.79
C THR A 75 -5.71 -4.37 -4.32
N ALA A 76 -6.19 -5.59 -4.53
CA ALA A 76 -5.32 -6.74 -4.85
C ALA A 76 -5.57 -7.35 -6.23
N ALA A 77 -6.66 -6.99 -6.91
CA ALA A 77 -7.11 -7.67 -8.13
C ALA A 77 -7.71 -6.76 -9.21
N GLY A 78 -7.74 -5.43 -9.03
CA GLY A 78 -8.36 -4.49 -9.95
C GLY A 78 -9.76 -4.06 -9.52
N GLU A 79 -10.17 -2.86 -9.94
CA GLU A 79 -11.34 -2.15 -9.44
C GLU A 79 -12.63 -3.00 -9.44
N ASP A 80 -12.88 -3.72 -10.54
CA ASP A 80 -14.08 -4.56 -10.68
C ASP A 80 -13.97 -5.93 -9.97
N SER A 81 -12.80 -6.27 -9.45
CA SER A 81 -12.49 -7.57 -8.85
C SER A 81 -12.03 -7.46 -7.39
N ASP A 82 -11.78 -6.26 -6.91
CA ASP A 82 -11.34 -6.02 -5.55
C ASP A 82 -12.46 -6.31 -4.55
N LEU A 83 -12.06 -6.78 -3.38
CA LEU A 83 -12.99 -6.97 -2.26
C LEU A 83 -13.47 -5.61 -1.74
N SER A 84 -14.75 -5.53 -1.35
CA SER A 84 -15.25 -4.35 -0.64
C SER A 84 -14.87 -4.41 0.85
N PRO A 85 -14.26 -3.35 1.40
CA PRO A 85 -13.95 -3.31 2.83
C PRO A 85 -15.20 -3.33 3.72
N GLU A 86 -16.35 -2.92 3.19
CA GLU A 86 -17.65 -2.91 3.86
C GLU A 86 -18.19 -4.32 4.14
N ASP A 87 -17.68 -5.33 3.41
CA ASP A 87 -18.05 -6.74 3.62
C ASP A 87 -17.35 -7.37 4.83
N PHE A 88 -16.44 -6.64 5.47
CA PHE A 88 -15.63 -7.16 6.58
C PHE A 88 -15.79 -6.31 7.83
N SER A 89 -15.92 -6.99 8.97
CA SER A 89 -16.00 -6.30 10.26
C SER A 89 -14.75 -5.44 10.51
N PRO A 90 -14.90 -4.15 10.88
CA PRO A 90 -13.77 -3.30 11.23
C PRO A 90 -12.97 -3.80 12.44
N VAL A 91 -13.56 -4.68 13.27
CA VAL A 91 -12.91 -5.32 14.42
C VAL A 91 -11.78 -6.25 13.99
N LEU A 92 -11.82 -6.79 12.77
CA LEU A 92 -10.73 -7.56 12.18
C LEU A 92 -9.40 -6.77 12.15
N GLY A 93 -9.48 -5.44 12.17
CA GLY A 93 -8.30 -4.57 12.22
C GLY A 93 -7.42 -4.65 10.98
N ILE A 94 -7.99 -5.02 9.83
CA ILE A 94 -7.27 -5.07 8.56
C ILE A 94 -6.73 -3.69 8.23
N GLU A 95 -5.41 -3.61 7.99
CA GLU A 95 -4.78 -2.34 7.62
C GLU A 95 -5.30 -1.84 6.27
N ARG A 96 -5.69 -0.57 6.26
CA ARG A 96 -6.06 0.16 5.05
C ARG A 96 -4.85 0.95 4.58
N LYS A 97 -3.99 0.31 3.80
CA LYS A 97 -2.72 0.90 3.38
C LYS A 97 -2.39 0.60 1.92
N GLN A 98 -2.14 1.68 1.18
CA GLN A 98 -1.50 1.64 -0.11
C GLN A 98 -0.21 2.45 -0.09
N THR A 99 0.90 1.83 -0.44
CA THR A 99 2.18 2.52 -0.66
C THR A 99 2.22 3.11 -2.07
N ASN A 100 3.15 4.02 -2.34
CA ASN A 100 3.35 4.53 -3.70
C ASN A 100 3.65 3.39 -4.69
N ARG A 101 4.53 2.46 -4.30
CA ARG A 101 4.85 1.25 -5.07
C ARG A 101 3.63 0.37 -5.35
N SER A 102 2.72 0.21 -4.39
CA SER A 102 1.51 -0.59 -4.62
C SER A 102 0.55 0.10 -5.59
N ARG A 103 0.41 1.42 -5.52
CA ARG A 103 -0.39 2.20 -6.48
C ARG A 103 0.16 2.10 -7.88
N ARG A 104 1.49 2.22 -8.03
CA ARG A 104 2.15 2.07 -9.32
C ARG A 104 1.94 0.68 -9.91
N ALA A 105 2.15 -0.37 -9.13
CA ALA A 105 1.93 -1.75 -9.57
C ALA A 105 0.46 -2.00 -9.96
N TYR A 106 -0.49 -1.50 -9.18
CA TYR A 106 -1.92 -1.59 -9.48
C TYR A 106 -2.26 -0.96 -10.83
N LYS A 107 -1.79 0.27 -11.05
CA LYS A 107 -1.99 1.00 -12.30
C LYS A 107 -1.42 0.24 -13.49
N LEU A 108 -0.17 -0.17 -13.43
CA LEU A 108 0.49 -0.89 -14.53
C LEU A 108 -0.19 -2.24 -14.85
N LEU A 109 -0.67 -2.95 -13.82
CA LEU A 109 -1.41 -4.20 -14.00
C LEU A 109 -2.80 -3.95 -14.61
N SER A 110 -3.47 -2.88 -14.19
CA SER A 110 -4.81 -2.52 -14.71
C SER A 110 -4.76 -2.01 -16.16
N GLU A 111 -3.67 -1.33 -16.56
CA GLU A 111 -3.48 -0.81 -17.92
C GLU A 111 -2.95 -1.86 -18.90
N ALA A 112 -2.47 -3.00 -18.41
CA ALA A 112 -1.87 -4.03 -19.26
C ALA A 112 -2.94 -4.87 -19.98
N GLU A 113 -3.00 -4.80 -21.29
CA GLU A 113 -3.91 -5.62 -22.11
C GLU A 113 -3.53 -7.12 -22.05
N LEU A 114 -2.24 -7.43 -21.94
CA LEU A 114 -1.70 -8.78 -21.84
C LEU A 114 -0.57 -8.82 -20.81
N LEU A 115 -0.69 -9.71 -19.85
CA LEU A 115 0.33 -9.97 -18.84
C LEU A 115 1.26 -11.14 -19.25
N ASP A 116 1.95 -10.99 -20.36
CA ASP A 116 3.01 -11.90 -20.74
C ASP A 116 4.27 -11.72 -19.87
N ARG A 117 5.27 -12.56 -20.09
CA ARG A 117 6.53 -12.48 -19.34
C ARG A 117 7.22 -11.13 -19.49
N ALA A 118 7.23 -10.57 -20.67
CA ALA A 118 7.88 -9.29 -20.94
C ALA A 118 7.14 -8.14 -20.23
N ALA A 119 5.81 -8.16 -20.21
CA ALA A 119 4.99 -7.19 -19.46
C ALA A 119 5.27 -7.30 -17.95
N LEU A 120 5.31 -8.52 -17.40
CA LEU A 120 5.63 -8.73 -15.99
C LEU A 120 7.05 -8.25 -15.62
N GLU A 121 8.03 -8.47 -16.49
CA GLU A 121 9.39 -7.97 -16.27
C GLU A 121 9.44 -6.45 -16.28
N ARG A 122 8.74 -5.78 -17.20
CA ARG A 122 8.63 -4.31 -17.22
C ARG A 122 7.99 -3.79 -15.93
N ILE A 123 6.89 -4.39 -15.50
CA ILE A 123 6.19 -3.99 -14.26
C ILE A 123 7.07 -4.22 -13.04
N LYS A 124 7.77 -5.36 -12.98
CA LYS A 124 8.63 -5.71 -11.85
C LYS A 124 9.80 -4.75 -11.65
N TYR A 125 10.37 -4.26 -12.74
CA TYR A 125 11.54 -3.39 -12.74
C TYR A 125 11.21 -1.92 -13.01
N ASP A 126 9.93 -1.56 -13.02
CA ASP A 126 9.51 -0.16 -13.10
C ASP A 126 9.97 0.62 -11.86
N MET A 127 10.67 1.70 -12.07
CA MET A 127 11.25 2.56 -11.03
C MET A 127 10.50 3.89 -10.89
N THR A 128 9.39 4.05 -11.58
CA THR A 128 8.60 5.27 -11.58
C THR A 128 7.69 5.35 -10.35
N TYR A 129 7.65 6.50 -9.73
CA TYR A 129 6.69 6.82 -8.68
C TYR A 129 5.35 7.24 -9.27
N GLU A 130 4.26 7.01 -8.54
CA GLU A 130 3.00 7.69 -8.81
C GLU A 130 2.98 9.05 -8.11
N ARG A 131 2.42 10.07 -8.78
CA ARG A 131 2.17 11.39 -8.17
C ARG A 131 0.98 11.28 -7.18
N ALA A 132 1.21 10.51 -6.13
CA ALA A 132 0.24 10.18 -5.10
C ALA A 132 0.90 10.15 -3.73
N ASN A 133 0.12 10.16 -2.66
CA ASN A 133 0.60 10.12 -1.28
C ASN A 133 1.61 11.26 -1.01
N TYR A 134 2.75 10.94 -0.40
CA TYR A 134 3.81 11.90 -0.08
C TYR A 134 4.42 12.57 -1.32
N VAL A 135 4.45 11.91 -2.48
CA VAL A 135 4.93 12.51 -3.73
C VAL A 135 4.02 13.66 -4.16
N ALA A 136 2.70 13.49 -4.11
CA ALA A 136 1.76 14.56 -4.40
C ALA A 136 1.93 15.75 -3.44
N VAL A 137 2.05 15.47 -2.13
CA VAL A 137 2.25 16.52 -1.11
C VAL A 137 3.54 17.29 -1.34
N LEU A 138 4.63 16.59 -1.70
CA LEU A 138 5.90 17.24 -2.03
C LEU A 138 5.73 18.19 -3.22
N TRP A 139 5.12 17.71 -4.33
CA TRP A 139 4.90 18.52 -5.52
C TRP A 139 4.03 19.74 -5.24
N ASP A 140 2.90 19.56 -4.60
CA ASP A 140 1.99 20.64 -4.25
C ASP A 140 2.67 21.69 -3.35
N SER A 141 3.60 21.26 -2.51
CA SER A 141 4.38 22.15 -1.65
C SER A 141 5.43 22.93 -2.46
N LEU A 142 6.11 22.27 -3.37
CA LEU A 142 7.10 22.91 -4.24
C LEU A 142 6.47 23.91 -5.22
N GLU A 143 5.32 23.58 -5.78
CA GLU A 143 4.57 24.46 -6.70
C GLU A 143 4.10 25.77 -6.00
N ARG A 144 3.83 25.71 -4.70
CA ARG A 144 3.41 26.86 -3.89
C ARG A 144 4.59 27.61 -3.24
N LEU A 145 5.79 27.05 -3.30
CA LEU A 145 6.96 27.63 -2.65
C LEU A 145 7.43 28.86 -3.41
N GLU A 146 7.26 30.05 -2.80
CA GLU A 146 7.91 31.26 -3.25
C GLU A 146 9.38 31.23 -2.82
N ALA A 147 10.30 31.26 -3.77
CA ALA A 147 11.71 31.11 -3.51
C ALA A 147 12.53 31.95 -4.48
N GLU A 148 13.69 32.44 -4.02
CA GLU A 148 14.67 33.21 -4.81
C GLU A 148 16.05 32.58 -4.71
N GLY A 149 16.95 32.95 -5.61
CA GLY A 149 18.34 32.51 -5.61
C GLY A 149 18.51 31.00 -5.69
N GLU A 150 19.37 30.45 -4.85
CA GLU A 150 19.68 29.02 -4.84
C GLU A 150 18.46 28.15 -4.47
N LEU A 151 17.57 28.66 -3.62
CA LEU A 151 16.36 27.95 -3.23
C LEU A 151 15.38 27.82 -4.41
N ALA A 152 15.27 28.85 -5.25
CA ALA A 152 14.48 28.77 -6.48
C ALA A 152 15.07 27.75 -7.45
N GLN A 153 16.40 27.72 -7.60
CA GLN A 153 17.07 26.73 -8.44
C GLN A 153 16.84 25.29 -7.96
N ALA A 154 16.92 25.07 -6.65
CA ALA A 154 16.63 23.75 -6.05
C ALA A 154 15.17 23.36 -6.26
N ARG A 155 14.21 24.26 -6.02
CA ARG A 155 12.79 24.03 -6.29
C ARG A 155 12.56 23.64 -7.76
N ASP A 156 13.11 24.39 -8.70
CA ASP A 156 12.90 24.16 -10.12
C ASP A 156 13.55 22.85 -10.58
N LEU A 157 14.70 22.48 -10.01
CA LEU A 157 15.33 21.19 -10.21
C LEU A 157 14.41 20.04 -9.74
N LEU A 158 13.83 20.16 -8.54
CA LEU A 158 12.92 19.15 -8.00
C LEU A 158 11.62 19.04 -8.81
N LEU A 159 11.05 20.15 -9.24
CA LEU A 159 9.87 20.16 -10.12
C LEU A 159 10.14 19.57 -11.50
N GLY A 160 11.39 19.61 -11.95
CA GLY A 160 11.83 19.01 -13.20
C GLY A 160 12.10 17.50 -13.13
N TRP A 161 11.97 16.87 -11.96
CA TRP A 161 12.12 15.42 -11.84
C TRP A 161 11.00 14.68 -12.59
N ASP A 162 11.36 13.68 -13.36
CA ASP A 162 10.42 12.84 -14.13
C ASP A 162 9.72 11.75 -13.32
N ILE A 163 9.89 11.82 -11.99
CA ILE A 163 9.36 10.86 -10.99
C ILE A 163 9.87 9.42 -11.14
N THR A 164 11.00 9.23 -11.83
CA THR A 164 11.64 7.92 -11.96
C THR A 164 12.92 7.86 -11.11
N ALA A 165 13.12 6.79 -10.36
CA ALA A 165 14.26 6.58 -9.48
C ALA A 165 15.32 5.69 -10.16
N ASP A 166 15.86 6.12 -11.29
CA ASP A 166 16.82 5.37 -12.10
C ASP A 166 18.30 5.77 -11.88
N ASN A 167 18.54 6.72 -11.00
CA ASN A 167 19.81 7.36 -10.71
C ASN A 167 20.34 8.22 -11.88
N GLU A 168 19.49 8.69 -12.74
CA GLU A 168 19.84 9.59 -13.83
C GLU A 168 19.48 11.05 -13.48
N GLY A 169 20.51 11.82 -13.17
CA GLY A 169 20.36 13.25 -12.91
C GLY A 169 20.32 13.66 -11.43
N ALA A 170 20.53 14.97 -11.24
CA ALA A 170 20.61 15.54 -9.89
C ALA A 170 19.25 15.62 -9.18
N ALA A 171 18.16 15.76 -9.95
CA ALA A 171 16.80 15.84 -9.43
C ALA A 171 16.40 14.54 -8.71
N ASP A 172 16.77 13.40 -9.26
CA ASP A 172 16.50 12.07 -8.71
C ASP A 172 17.11 11.92 -7.31
N ALA A 173 18.43 12.11 -7.20
CA ALA A 173 19.13 11.98 -5.93
C ALA A 173 18.59 12.95 -4.86
N LEU A 174 18.34 14.21 -5.23
CA LEU A 174 17.86 15.23 -4.31
C LEU A 174 16.44 14.92 -3.82
N THR A 175 15.54 14.53 -4.73
CA THR A 175 14.16 14.19 -4.38
C THR A 175 14.08 12.98 -3.47
N LEU A 176 14.84 11.91 -3.77
CA LEU A 176 14.87 10.70 -2.93
C LEU A 176 15.40 10.98 -1.54
N LEU A 177 16.39 11.84 -1.39
CA LEU A 177 16.89 12.28 -0.07
C LEU A 177 15.81 13.04 0.70
N MET A 178 15.12 13.98 0.07
CA MET A 178 14.03 14.75 0.71
C MET A 178 12.87 13.85 1.13
N ILE A 179 12.43 12.95 0.26
CA ILE A 179 11.36 11.99 0.57
C ILE A 179 11.74 11.12 1.77
N ARG A 180 12.96 10.61 1.81
CA ARG A 180 13.47 9.77 2.90
C ARG A 180 13.43 10.52 4.24
N ASP A 181 13.96 11.72 4.26
CA ASP A 181 14.08 12.51 5.48
C ASP A 181 12.69 12.95 6.00
N TRP A 182 11.79 13.32 5.09
CA TRP A 182 10.41 13.64 5.44
C TRP A 182 9.64 12.43 5.97
N MET A 183 9.74 11.27 5.33
CA MET A 183 9.13 10.04 5.84
C MET A 183 9.67 9.65 7.21
N SER A 184 10.97 9.84 7.46
CA SER A 184 11.58 9.56 8.74
C SER A 184 11.04 10.48 9.84
N ALA A 185 10.87 11.77 9.55
CA ALA A 185 10.27 12.73 10.47
C ALA A 185 8.79 12.41 10.77
N GLU A 186 8.01 12.03 9.76
CA GLU A 186 6.61 11.63 9.94
C GLU A 186 6.47 10.35 10.78
N TYR A 187 7.41 9.42 10.64
CA TYR A 187 7.44 8.21 11.47
C TYR A 187 7.77 8.50 12.93
N GLN A 188 8.68 9.44 13.19
CA GLN A 188 9.03 9.86 14.55
C GLN A 188 7.87 10.58 15.23
N ASN A 189 7.18 11.47 14.52
CA ASN A 189 6.03 12.21 15.07
C ASN A 189 4.79 11.32 15.33
N LYS A 190 4.71 10.14 14.76
CA LYS A 190 3.62 9.17 15.05
C LYS A 190 3.92 8.24 16.22
N ALA A 191 5.15 8.25 16.72
CA ALA A 191 5.59 7.42 17.86
C ALA A 191 5.48 8.17 19.20
N GLU A 192 5.21 9.48 19.19
CA GLU A 192 4.86 10.31 20.35
C GLU A 192 3.33 10.41 20.49
#